data_748238e6f2670d2ac0e4c5275eda3237
#
_entry.id   748238e6f2670d2ac0e4c5275eda3237
#
_cell.length_a   1.000
_cell.length_b   1.000
_cell.length_c   1.000
_cell.angle_alpha   90.00
_cell.angle_beta   90.00
_cell.angle_gamma   90.00
#
_symmetry.space_group_name_H-M   'P 1'
#
loop_
_entity.id
_entity.type
_entity.pdbx_description
1 polymer ?
#
loop_
_entity_poly.entity_id
_entity_poly.type
_entity_poly.pdbx_seq_one_letter_code
_entity_poly.pdbx_strand_id
1 'polypeptide(L)'
;MDRITTFASTITADVYGGKAYWTNWLYSRNVALPASLFIPVQGRSELEKVKDNVEFRSLLQEGLKEYLDGTERFAVRSSAENEDGFTESKAGIYQSFLNVKTVDEIIDAIYQIQTGIKSDERIGIIIQEFIQPEISGVVFSTNPTNGKKTEMVVCMTEGIGDKLMSGLEKGEELQLKMKGEKIAIPSFKSKMRKRELEHIVRIAKKIERELQY
;
A
#
# COMPACT_ATOMS: atom_id res chain seq x y z
N MET A 1 20.85 11.93 6.15
CA MET A 1 19.55 11.24 5.93
C MET A 1 19.15 11.52 4.49
N ASP A 2 19.20 10.50 3.63
CA ASP A 2 18.95 10.69 2.22
C ASP A 2 17.44 10.88 1.98
N ARG A 3 17.17 11.93 1.30
CA ARG A 3 15.93 12.58 0.81
C ARG A 3 14.60 11.84 1.05
N ILE A 4 13.76 12.41 1.91
CA ILE A 4 12.30 12.28 1.78
C ILE A 4 11.93 12.72 0.37
N THR A 5 11.16 11.90 -0.35
CA THR A 5 10.79 12.17 -1.75
C THR A 5 9.34 11.75 -2.02
N THR A 6 8.80 12.19 -3.13
CA THR A 6 7.51 11.75 -3.66
C THR A 6 7.70 10.84 -4.86
N PHE A 7 6.65 10.56 -5.61
CA PHE A 7 6.70 9.75 -6.83
C PHE A 7 7.78 10.24 -7.81
N ALA A 8 8.78 9.40 -8.07
CA ALA A 8 9.92 9.72 -8.91
C ALA A 8 10.53 8.46 -9.54
N SER A 9 11.29 8.63 -10.61
CA SER A 9 12.01 7.53 -11.28
C SER A 9 13.10 6.87 -10.43
N THR A 10 13.49 7.51 -9.33
CA THR A 10 14.53 7.02 -8.40
C THR A 10 14.02 6.11 -7.30
N ILE A 11 12.71 5.83 -7.23
CA ILE A 11 12.14 4.91 -6.23
C ILE A 11 12.44 3.47 -6.66
N THR A 12 13.38 2.84 -5.96
CA THR A 12 13.78 1.44 -6.17
C THR A 12 13.53 0.62 -4.90
N ALA A 13 13.38 -0.70 -5.02
CA ALA A 13 13.04 -1.56 -3.89
C ALA A 13 14.16 -1.67 -2.85
N ASP A 14 15.42 -1.64 -3.28
CA ASP A 14 16.61 -1.65 -2.41
C ASP A 14 16.77 -0.36 -1.59
N VAL A 15 16.29 0.78 -2.12
CA VAL A 15 16.40 2.09 -1.47
C VAL A 15 15.17 2.43 -0.64
N TYR A 16 13.95 2.08 -1.09
CA TYR A 16 12.70 2.51 -0.46
C TYR A 16 11.81 1.36 0.02
N GLY A 17 12.21 0.11 -0.25
CA GLY A 17 11.43 -1.09 0.04
C GLY A 17 10.42 -1.45 -1.05
N GLY A 18 9.95 -2.70 -1.02
CA GLY A 18 9.11 -3.27 -2.06
C GLY A 18 7.77 -2.55 -2.22
N LYS A 19 7.10 -2.24 -1.12
CA LYS A 19 5.79 -1.56 -1.16
C LYS A 19 5.89 -0.15 -1.78
N ALA A 20 6.93 0.62 -1.46
CA ALA A 20 7.17 1.93 -2.05
C ALA A 20 7.46 1.81 -3.55
N TYR A 21 8.31 0.85 -3.94
CA TYR A 21 8.61 0.56 -5.35
C TYR A 21 7.35 0.25 -6.14
N TRP A 22 6.51 -0.68 -5.69
CA TRP A 22 5.28 -1.06 -6.40
C TRP A 22 4.24 0.06 -6.41
N THR A 23 4.14 0.86 -5.33
CA THR A 23 3.28 2.04 -5.30
C THR A 23 3.71 3.05 -6.38
N ASN A 24 5.00 3.34 -6.45
CA ASN A 24 5.55 4.24 -7.48
C ASN A 24 5.43 3.66 -8.90
N TRP A 25 5.60 2.35 -9.06
CA TRP A 25 5.40 1.66 -10.33
C TRP A 25 3.97 1.81 -10.85
N LEU A 26 2.98 1.65 -9.98
CA LEU A 26 1.56 1.87 -10.31
C LEU A 26 1.28 3.32 -10.69
N TYR A 27 1.85 4.28 -9.96
CA TYR A 27 1.74 5.70 -10.27
C TYR A 27 2.23 6.00 -11.69
N SER A 28 3.39 5.48 -12.07
CA SER A 28 3.97 5.67 -13.41
C SER A 28 3.10 5.12 -14.55
N ARG A 29 2.08 4.31 -14.22
CA ARG A 29 1.10 3.73 -15.16
C ARG A 29 -0.26 4.40 -15.09
N ASN A 30 -0.31 5.59 -14.47
CA ASN A 30 -1.54 6.37 -14.28
C ASN A 30 -2.64 5.61 -13.53
N VAL A 31 -2.27 4.77 -12.59
CA VAL A 31 -3.21 4.24 -11.60
C VAL A 31 -3.45 5.33 -10.57
N ALA A 32 -4.72 5.64 -10.28
CA ALA A 32 -5.07 6.61 -9.25
C ALA A 32 -4.62 6.10 -7.87
N LEU A 33 -3.74 6.85 -7.22
CA LEU A 33 -3.17 6.55 -5.91
C LEU A 33 -3.27 7.77 -5.00
N PRO A 34 -3.36 7.58 -3.67
CA PRO A 34 -3.22 8.67 -2.72
C PRO A 34 -1.85 9.34 -2.84
N ALA A 35 -1.79 10.64 -2.61
CA ALA A 35 -0.52 11.35 -2.53
C ALA A 35 0.38 10.72 -1.47
N SER A 36 1.67 10.60 -1.76
CA SER A 36 2.59 9.81 -0.92
C SER A 36 3.97 10.44 -0.84
N LEU A 37 4.58 10.34 0.36
CA LEU A 37 5.99 10.58 0.63
C LEU A 37 6.68 9.27 0.96
N PHE A 38 7.91 9.14 0.52
CA PHE A 38 8.73 7.97 0.73
C PHE A 38 10.00 8.34 1.51
N ILE A 39 10.26 7.62 2.59
CA ILE A 39 11.49 7.72 3.37
C ILE A 39 12.33 6.49 3.04
N PRO A 40 13.62 6.67 2.69
CA PRO A 40 14.51 5.57 2.34
C PRO A 40 14.64 4.53 3.46
N VAL A 41 15.01 3.32 3.06
CA VAL A 41 15.28 2.20 3.96
C VAL A 41 16.38 2.55 4.93
N GLN A 42 16.10 2.42 6.20
CA GLN A 42 17.02 2.70 7.31
C GLN A 42 17.05 1.55 8.31
N GLY A 43 18.17 1.40 8.99
CA GLY A 43 18.31 0.47 10.08
C GLY A 43 17.64 0.97 11.36
N ARG A 44 17.41 0.06 12.30
CA ARG A 44 16.77 0.36 13.58
C ARG A 44 17.44 1.51 14.33
N SER A 45 18.77 1.52 14.42
CA SER A 45 19.53 2.55 15.14
C SER A 45 19.41 3.97 14.56
N GLU A 46 19.14 4.09 13.27
CA GLU A 46 18.96 5.38 12.59
C GLU A 46 17.55 5.92 12.83
N LEU A 47 16.57 5.05 12.79
CA LEU A 47 15.18 5.39 13.06
C LEU A 47 14.93 5.66 14.57
N GLU A 48 15.67 5.06 15.50
CA GLU A 48 15.56 5.36 16.94
C GLU A 48 15.81 6.83 17.27
N LYS A 49 16.55 7.52 16.43
CA LYS A 49 16.88 8.93 16.61
C LYS A 49 15.83 9.89 16.04
N VAL A 50 14.80 9.40 15.33
CA VAL A 50 13.84 10.29 14.62
C VAL A 50 13.05 11.18 15.58
N LYS A 51 12.79 10.72 16.82
CA LYS A 51 12.03 11.51 17.82
C LYS A 51 12.74 12.80 18.23
N ASP A 52 14.05 12.73 18.39
CA ASP A 52 14.87 13.84 18.88
C ASP A 52 15.62 14.54 17.73
N ASN A 53 15.40 14.14 16.49
CA ASN A 53 16.11 14.68 15.33
C ASN A 53 15.36 15.88 14.74
N VAL A 54 15.83 17.08 15.10
CA VAL A 54 15.25 18.36 14.64
C VAL A 54 15.34 18.51 13.11
N GLU A 55 16.45 18.06 12.51
CA GLU A 55 16.65 18.13 11.06
C GLU A 55 15.65 17.21 10.34
N PHE A 56 15.46 15.97 10.80
CA PHE A 56 14.46 15.06 10.25
C PHE A 56 13.06 15.65 10.33
N ARG A 57 12.72 16.24 11.49
CA ARG A 57 11.41 16.91 11.67
C ARG A 57 11.20 18.03 10.67
N SER A 58 12.21 18.87 10.45
CA SER A 58 12.12 19.96 9.45
C SER A 58 11.94 19.41 8.05
N LEU A 59 12.73 18.43 7.64
CA LEU A 59 12.59 17.77 6.32
C LEU A 59 11.22 17.13 6.13
N LEU A 60 10.69 16.50 7.16
CA LEU A 60 9.35 15.92 7.14
C LEU A 60 8.28 17.00 6.96
N GLN A 61 8.36 18.11 7.70
CA GLN A 61 7.42 19.22 7.58
C GLN A 61 7.47 19.87 6.19
N GLU A 62 8.65 20.06 5.64
CA GLU A 62 8.84 20.58 4.28
C GLU A 62 8.21 19.64 3.25
N GLY A 63 8.50 18.34 3.33
CA GLY A 63 7.94 17.34 2.42
C GLY A 63 6.42 17.24 2.53
N LEU A 64 5.84 17.27 3.73
CA LEU A 64 4.39 17.29 3.92
C LEU A 64 3.76 18.54 3.29
N LYS A 65 4.36 19.70 3.48
CA LYS A 65 3.88 20.96 2.89
C LYS A 65 4.01 20.97 1.38
N GLU A 66 5.09 20.44 0.82
CA GLU A 66 5.34 20.47 -0.62
C GLU A 66 4.48 19.46 -1.39
N TYR A 67 4.30 18.24 -0.86
CA TYR A 67 3.72 17.12 -1.61
C TYR A 67 2.38 16.63 -1.09
N LEU A 68 2.00 17.00 0.12
CA LEU A 68 0.78 16.58 0.80
C LEU A 68 0.00 17.79 1.37
N ASP A 69 0.18 18.98 0.77
CA ASP A 69 -0.50 20.20 1.21
C ASP A 69 -2.03 20.02 1.21
N GLY A 70 -2.66 20.51 2.28
CA GLY A 70 -4.11 20.35 2.49
C GLY A 70 -4.55 18.95 2.96
N THR A 71 -3.65 17.99 3.11
CA THR A 71 -3.97 16.66 3.66
C THR A 71 -4.11 16.74 5.18
N GLU A 72 -5.28 16.37 5.70
CA GLU A 72 -5.59 16.41 7.14
C GLU A 72 -5.29 15.11 7.86
N ARG A 73 -5.18 14.00 7.14
CA ARG A 73 -5.04 12.65 7.70
C ARG A 73 -4.08 11.82 6.88
N PHE A 74 -3.25 11.07 7.57
CA PHE A 74 -2.20 10.27 6.95
C PHE A 74 -2.32 8.79 7.33
N ALA A 75 -1.78 7.94 6.47
CA ALA A 75 -1.43 6.57 6.75
C ALA A 75 0.10 6.45 6.76
N VAL A 76 0.67 5.96 7.84
CA VAL A 76 2.12 5.69 7.96
C VAL A 76 2.34 4.19 7.89
N ARG A 77 3.09 3.73 6.91
CA ARG A 77 3.24 2.32 6.55
C ARG A 77 4.70 1.94 6.40
N SER A 78 5.01 0.75 6.84
CA SER A 78 6.31 0.14 6.57
C SER A 78 6.46 -0.27 5.10
N SER A 79 7.70 -0.29 4.62
CA SER A 79 8.07 -0.77 3.29
C SER A 79 9.40 -1.52 3.39
N ALA A 80 9.32 -2.83 3.64
CA ALA A 80 10.52 -3.66 3.73
C ALA A 80 11.02 -4.07 2.34
N GLU A 81 12.32 -4.30 2.23
CA GLU A 81 12.97 -4.69 0.97
C GLU A 81 12.39 -6.00 0.41
N ASN A 82 12.09 -6.96 1.27
CA ASN A 82 11.60 -8.31 0.90
C ASN A 82 10.16 -8.57 1.35
N GLU A 83 9.31 -7.54 1.51
CA GLU A 83 7.94 -7.70 2.01
C GLU A 83 7.06 -8.49 1.02
N ASP A 84 7.29 -8.31 -0.28
CA ASP A 84 6.55 -8.95 -1.37
C ASP A 84 7.36 -10.05 -2.09
N GLY A 85 8.29 -10.70 -1.38
CA GLY A 85 9.09 -11.80 -1.94
C GLY A 85 8.23 -12.98 -2.37
N PHE A 86 8.52 -13.56 -3.55
CA PHE A 86 7.78 -14.70 -4.13
C PHE A 86 7.80 -15.97 -3.28
N THR A 87 8.61 -16.05 -2.23
CA THR A 87 8.83 -17.28 -1.45
C THR A 87 8.09 -17.31 -0.12
N GLU A 88 7.80 -16.16 0.50
CA GLU A 88 7.04 -16.10 1.76
C GLU A 88 6.25 -14.79 1.85
N SER A 89 4.93 -14.89 1.96
CA SER A 89 4.08 -13.74 2.26
C SER A 89 4.29 -13.34 3.72
N LYS A 90 4.94 -12.21 3.96
CA LYS A 90 5.07 -11.58 5.28
C LYS A 90 3.90 -10.61 5.56
N ALA A 91 2.77 -10.82 4.91
CA ALA A 91 1.58 -9.99 5.11
C ALA A 91 1.17 -9.98 6.59
N GLY A 92 1.05 -8.80 7.17
CA GLY A 92 0.63 -8.61 8.56
C GLY A 92 1.75 -8.58 9.60
N ILE A 93 3.02 -8.83 9.24
CA ILE A 93 4.15 -8.71 10.17
C ILE A 93 4.50 -7.23 10.41
N TYR A 94 4.33 -6.39 9.39
CA TYR A 94 4.70 -4.98 9.44
C TYR A 94 3.50 -4.10 9.74
N GLN A 95 3.68 -3.18 10.69
CA GLN A 95 2.62 -2.30 11.17
C GLN A 95 2.27 -1.19 10.17
N SER A 96 0.99 -0.80 10.20
CA SER A 96 0.49 0.40 9.53
C SER A 96 -0.32 1.22 10.54
N PHE A 97 -0.11 2.51 10.56
CA PHE A 97 -0.85 3.46 11.40
C PHE A 97 -1.74 4.30 10.51
N LEU A 98 -3.04 4.22 10.73
CA LEU A 98 -4.04 4.90 9.93
C LEU A 98 -4.62 6.09 10.68
N ASN A 99 -5.14 7.08 9.93
CA ASN A 99 -5.79 8.26 10.49
C ASN A 99 -4.90 9.10 11.41
N VAL A 100 -3.62 9.14 11.12
CA VAL A 100 -2.61 9.99 11.78
C VAL A 100 -2.82 11.44 11.33
N LYS A 101 -2.71 12.44 12.23
CA LYS A 101 -3.09 13.83 11.91
C LYS A 101 -1.98 14.84 12.04
N THR A 102 -1.01 14.58 12.89
CA THR A 102 0.05 15.54 13.23
C THR A 102 1.44 15.01 12.90
N VAL A 103 2.40 15.91 12.76
CA VAL A 103 3.81 15.54 12.58
C VAL A 103 4.32 14.71 13.75
N ASP A 104 3.90 15.02 14.97
CA ASP A 104 4.28 14.25 16.17
C ASP A 104 3.73 12.83 16.11
N GLU A 105 2.45 12.65 15.73
CA GLU A 105 1.85 11.33 15.53
C GLU A 105 2.54 10.55 14.40
N ILE A 106 2.96 11.22 13.31
CA ILE A 106 3.72 10.58 12.22
C ILE A 106 5.07 10.07 12.74
N ILE A 107 5.79 10.90 13.49
CA ILE A 107 7.08 10.53 14.09
C ILE A 107 6.91 9.37 15.08
N ASP A 108 5.85 9.40 15.89
CA ASP A 108 5.53 8.30 16.82
C ASP A 108 5.19 7.01 16.07
N ALA A 109 4.45 7.09 14.97
CA ALA A 109 4.15 5.94 14.13
C ALA A 109 5.42 5.34 13.49
N ILE A 110 6.32 6.18 12.97
CA ILE A 110 7.63 5.75 12.44
C ILE A 110 8.43 5.03 13.53
N TYR A 111 8.49 5.61 14.74
CA TYR A 111 9.17 5.01 15.87
C TYR A 111 8.59 3.66 16.27
N GLN A 112 7.26 3.51 16.28
CA GLN A 112 6.61 2.24 16.60
C GLN A 112 6.83 1.17 15.52
N ILE A 113 6.76 1.52 14.23
CA ILE A 113 7.11 0.61 13.13
C ILE A 113 8.50 0.03 13.34
N GLN A 114 9.44 0.90 13.67
CA GLN A 114 10.83 0.56 13.89
C GLN A 114 11.06 -0.36 15.10
N THR A 115 10.35 -0.14 16.21
CA THR A 115 10.48 -1.02 17.37
C THR A 115 9.99 -2.44 17.11
N GLY A 116 9.13 -2.61 16.09
CA GLY A 116 8.60 -3.91 15.64
C GLY A 116 9.54 -4.71 14.73
N ILE A 117 10.59 -4.07 14.15
CA ILE A 117 11.55 -4.78 13.28
C ILE A 117 12.71 -5.39 14.08
N LYS A 118 13.32 -6.44 13.54
CA LYS A 118 14.52 -7.06 14.11
C LYS A 118 15.71 -6.12 14.00
N SER A 119 16.72 -6.33 14.83
CA SER A 119 17.90 -5.45 14.91
C SER A 119 18.73 -5.37 13.62
N ASP A 120 18.69 -6.38 12.79
CA ASP A 120 19.37 -6.52 11.50
C ASP A 120 18.49 -6.16 10.29
N GLU A 121 17.20 -5.91 10.51
CA GLU A 121 16.28 -5.50 9.44
C GLU A 121 16.40 -4.02 9.14
N ARG A 122 16.21 -3.69 7.85
CA ARG A 122 16.12 -2.33 7.34
C ARG A 122 14.75 -2.10 6.72
N ILE A 123 14.18 -0.93 6.92
CA ILE A 123 12.81 -0.65 6.48
C ILE A 123 12.69 0.78 5.96
N GLY A 124 11.99 0.95 4.85
CA GLY A 124 11.50 2.23 4.36
C GLY A 124 10.14 2.57 4.96
N ILE A 125 9.77 3.83 4.87
CA ILE A 125 8.47 4.31 5.36
C ILE A 125 7.73 5.01 4.21
N ILE A 126 6.44 4.75 4.14
CA ILE A 126 5.51 5.46 3.26
C ILE A 126 4.59 6.28 4.16
N ILE A 127 4.53 7.60 3.92
CA ILE A 127 3.54 8.50 4.50
C ILE A 127 2.60 8.87 3.37
N GLN A 128 1.34 8.54 3.51
CA GLN A 128 0.36 8.59 2.44
C GLN A 128 -0.89 9.30 2.92
N GLU A 129 -1.54 10.08 2.04
CA GLU A 129 -2.88 10.58 2.31
C GLU A 129 -3.81 9.43 2.73
N PHE A 130 -4.49 9.59 3.86
CA PHE A 130 -5.45 8.59 4.33
C PHE A 130 -6.79 8.81 3.66
N ILE A 131 -7.17 7.89 2.80
CA ILE A 131 -8.49 7.86 2.17
C ILE A 131 -9.45 7.12 3.10
N GLN A 132 -10.56 7.79 3.48
CA GLN A 132 -11.65 7.13 4.21
C GLN A 132 -12.51 6.36 3.19
N PRO A 133 -12.40 5.03 3.11
CA PRO A 133 -13.10 4.29 2.08
C PRO A 133 -14.54 3.99 2.48
N GLU A 134 -15.45 3.98 1.50
CA GLU A 134 -16.78 3.37 1.67
C GLU A 134 -16.71 1.85 1.52
N ILE A 135 -15.84 1.39 0.62
CA ILE A 135 -15.60 -0.04 0.34
C ILE A 135 -14.11 -0.23 0.15
N SER A 136 -13.57 -1.25 0.79
CA SER A 136 -12.20 -1.73 0.59
C SER A 136 -12.20 -3.13 0.02
N GLY A 137 -11.11 -3.53 -0.65
CA GLY A 137 -11.02 -4.88 -1.17
C GLY A 137 -9.66 -5.25 -1.75
N VAL A 138 -9.59 -6.50 -2.17
CA VAL A 138 -8.43 -7.10 -2.84
C VAL A 138 -8.88 -7.76 -4.13
N VAL A 139 -8.07 -7.62 -5.16
CA VAL A 139 -8.28 -8.29 -6.45
C VAL A 139 -7.11 -9.23 -6.71
N PHE A 140 -7.44 -10.50 -6.93
CA PHE A 140 -6.50 -11.51 -7.39
C PHE A 140 -6.74 -11.73 -8.89
N SER A 141 -5.75 -11.43 -9.72
CA SER A 141 -5.84 -11.60 -11.18
C SER A 141 -5.83 -13.08 -11.62
N THR A 142 -5.38 -13.95 -10.74
CA THR A 142 -5.43 -15.41 -10.83
C THR A 142 -6.15 -15.96 -9.60
N ASN A 143 -7.00 -16.96 -9.76
CA ASN A 143 -7.70 -17.55 -8.62
C ASN A 143 -6.69 -18.22 -7.65
N PRO A 144 -6.53 -17.70 -6.42
CA PRO A 144 -5.50 -18.18 -5.48
C PRO A 144 -5.79 -19.59 -4.96
N THR A 145 -7.04 -20.08 -5.06
CA THR A 145 -7.41 -21.40 -4.56
C THR A 145 -7.08 -22.52 -5.54
N ASN A 146 -7.21 -22.26 -6.86
CA ASN A 146 -7.06 -23.32 -7.88
C ASN A 146 -6.03 -22.98 -8.96
N GLY A 147 -5.38 -21.80 -8.92
CA GLY A 147 -4.35 -21.35 -9.86
C GLY A 147 -4.85 -21.01 -11.27
N LYS A 148 -6.17 -20.95 -11.50
CA LYS A 148 -6.70 -20.67 -12.84
C LYS A 148 -6.56 -19.21 -13.22
N LYS A 149 -5.79 -18.92 -14.25
CA LYS A 149 -5.63 -17.56 -14.83
C LYS A 149 -6.88 -17.05 -15.57
N THR A 150 -7.87 -17.91 -15.82
CA THR A 150 -9.17 -17.56 -16.42
C THR A 150 -10.21 -17.14 -15.37
N GLU A 151 -9.84 -17.15 -14.11
CA GLU A 151 -10.71 -16.80 -13.00
C GLU A 151 -10.00 -15.73 -12.14
N MET A 152 -10.67 -14.61 -11.94
CA MET A 152 -10.23 -13.59 -10.97
C MET A 152 -11.07 -13.72 -9.72
N VAL A 153 -10.49 -13.34 -8.58
CA VAL A 153 -11.22 -13.29 -7.30
C VAL A 153 -11.15 -11.85 -6.77
N VAL A 154 -12.30 -11.34 -6.38
CA VAL A 154 -12.43 -10.03 -5.72
C VAL A 154 -13.04 -10.24 -4.35
N CYS A 155 -12.33 -9.82 -3.31
CA CYS A 155 -12.83 -9.83 -1.94
C CYS A 155 -13.08 -8.39 -1.50
N MET A 156 -14.26 -8.08 -0.97
CA MET A 156 -14.70 -6.73 -0.62
C MET A 156 -15.31 -6.66 0.77
N THR A 157 -15.12 -5.54 1.46
CA THR A 157 -15.79 -5.22 2.72
C THR A 157 -16.20 -3.75 2.75
N GLU A 158 -17.19 -3.39 3.55
CA GLU A 158 -17.56 -1.98 3.79
C GLU A 158 -16.53 -1.33 4.72
N GLY A 159 -16.21 -0.06 4.47
CA GLY A 159 -15.26 0.71 5.28
C GLY A 159 -13.81 0.28 5.11
N ILE A 160 -13.02 0.40 6.17
CA ILE A 160 -11.57 0.15 6.19
C ILE A 160 -11.27 -1.35 6.09
N GLY A 161 -10.40 -1.73 5.16
CA GLY A 161 -10.12 -3.12 4.81
C GLY A 161 -9.09 -3.87 5.69
N ASP A 162 -8.61 -3.29 6.79
CA ASP A 162 -7.53 -3.88 7.61
C ASP A 162 -7.87 -5.29 8.13
N LYS A 163 -9.10 -5.49 8.56
CA LYS A 163 -9.57 -6.81 9.05
C LYS A 163 -9.68 -7.83 7.92
N LEU A 164 -10.09 -7.37 6.72
CA LEU A 164 -10.11 -8.21 5.53
C LEU A 164 -8.68 -8.62 5.14
N MET A 165 -7.74 -7.67 5.12
CA MET A 165 -6.34 -7.90 4.75
C MET A 165 -5.60 -8.79 5.75
N SER A 166 -5.92 -8.69 7.04
CA SER A 166 -5.37 -9.55 8.10
C SER A 166 -6.08 -10.91 8.24
N GLY A 167 -7.13 -11.16 7.44
CA GLY A 167 -7.92 -12.41 7.51
C GLY A 167 -8.82 -12.52 8.73
N LEU A 168 -8.96 -11.46 9.53
CA LEU A 168 -9.84 -11.44 10.72
C LEU A 168 -11.32 -11.30 10.36
N GLU A 169 -11.62 -10.83 9.16
CA GLU A 169 -12.98 -10.69 8.64
C GLU A 169 -13.07 -11.31 7.25
N LYS A 170 -14.19 -12.02 7.01
CA LYS A 170 -14.52 -12.51 5.66
C LYS A 170 -15.38 -11.45 4.97
N GLY A 171 -14.81 -10.84 3.93
CA GLY A 171 -15.56 -9.97 3.03
C GLY A 171 -16.49 -10.74 2.09
N GLU A 172 -17.22 -10.02 1.26
CA GLU A 172 -17.91 -10.61 0.12
C GLU A 172 -16.89 -11.04 -0.94
N GLU A 173 -16.89 -12.33 -1.28
CA GLU A 173 -16.00 -12.89 -2.31
C GLU A 173 -16.76 -13.09 -3.61
N LEU A 174 -16.20 -12.57 -4.70
CA LEU A 174 -16.72 -12.73 -6.05
C LEU A 174 -15.70 -13.48 -6.92
N GLN A 175 -16.13 -14.58 -7.52
CA GLN A 175 -15.36 -15.27 -8.55
C GLN A 175 -15.81 -14.80 -9.93
N LEU A 176 -14.93 -14.15 -10.66
CA LEU A 176 -15.18 -13.57 -11.95
C LEU A 176 -14.58 -14.46 -13.05
N LYS A 177 -15.42 -14.96 -13.93
CA LYS A 177 -14.96 -15.79 -15.06
C LYS A 177 -14.58 -14.90 -16.24
N MET A 178 -13.39 -15.13 -16.77
CA MET A 178 -12.87 -14.45 -17.97
C MET A 178 -13.16 -15.26 -19.21
N LYS A 179 -13.73 -14.62 -20.23
CA LYS A 179 -13.89 -15.18 -21.59
C LYS A 179 -13.22 -14.21 -22.57
N GLY A 180 -11.92 -14.38 -22.81
CA GLY A 180 -11.10 -13.38 -23.48
C GLY A 180 -11.09 -12.07 -22.69
N GLU A 181 -11.49 -10.97 -23.33
CA GLU A 181 -11.60 -9.66 -22.67
C GLU A 181 -12.92 -9.43 -21.89
N LYS A 182 -13.89 -10.30 -22.08
CA LYS A 182 -15.20 -10.20 -21.42
C LYS A 182 -15.12 -10.78 -20.01
N ILE A 183 -15.70 -10.05 -19.06
CA ILE A 183 -15.76 -10.40 -17.64
C ILE A 183 -17.20 -10.75 -17.32
N ALA A 184 -17.43 -11.96 -16.85
CA ALA A 184 -18.73 -12.36 -16.32
C ALA A 184 -18.77 -12.02 -14.81
N ILE A 185 -19.48 -10.95 -14.47
CA ILE A 185 -19.66 -10.50 -13.08
C ILE A 185 -20.97 -11.11 -12.57
N PRO A 186 -20.94 -11.93 -11.49
CA PRO A 186 -22.14 -12.43 -10.85
C PRO A 186 -22.90 -11.29 -10.13
N SER A 187 -24.10 -11.57 -9.63
CA SER A 187 -24.76 -10.69 -8.67
C SER A 187 -23.99 -10.62 -7.36
N PHE A 188 -23.98 -9.47 -6.72
CA PHE A 188 -23.28 -9.24 -5.45
C PHE A 188 -24.07 -8.29 -4.55
N LYS A 189 -23.74 -8.26 -3.26
CA LYS A 189 -24.49 -7.54 -2.22
C LYS A 189 -23.89 -6.18 -1.86
N SER A 190 -22.58 -6.01 -2.11
CA SER A 190 -21.87 -4.75 -1.83
C SER A 190 -22.55 -3.55 -2.48
N LYS A 191 -22.45 -2.39 -1.86
CA LYS A 191 -22.92 -1.10 -2.39
C LYS A 191 -22.14 -0.63 -3.63
N MET A 192 -21.04 -1.30 -3.96
CA MET A 192 -20.24 -1.00 -5.16
C MET A 192 -21.09 -1.11 -6.42
N ARG A 193 -21.01 -0.14 -7.29
CA ARG A 193 -21.69 -0.20 -8.60
C ARG A 193 -20.94 -1.14 -9.53
N LYS A 194 -21.68 -1.91 -10.33
CA LYS A 194 -21.09 -2.85 -11.30
C LYS A 194 -20.01 -2.22 -12.19
N ARG A 195 -20.23 -0.97 -12.65
CA ARG A 195 -19.27 -0.22 -13.47
C ARG A 195 -17.94 0.05 -12.75
N GLU A 196 -17.96 0.24 -11.43
CA GLU A 196 -16.78 0.46 -10.61
C GLU A 196 -15.97 -0.83 -10.47
N LEU A 197 -16.65 -1.93 -10.22
CA LEU A 197 -16.03 -3.26 -10.22
C LEU A 197 -15.40 -3.59 -11.58
N GLU A 198 -16.10 -3.32 -12.68
CA GLU A 198 -15.56 -3.49 -14.03
C GLU A 198 -14.30 -2.64 -14.27
N HIS A 199 -14.28 -1.41 -13.76
CA HIS A 199 -13.12 -0.52 -13.86
C HIS A 199 -11.91 -1.07 -13.09
N ILE A 200 -12.11 -1.49 -11.83
CA ILE A 200 -11.07 -2.09 -10.99
C ILE A 200 -10.49 -3.34 -11.65
N VAL A 201 -11.33 -4.22 -12.15
CA VAL A 201 -10.90 -5.46 -12.82
C VAL A 201 -10.11 -5.17 -14.09
N ARG A 202 -10.47 -4.15 -14.87
CA ARG A 202 -9.69 -3.73 -16.05
C ARG A 202 -8.30 -3.21 -15.67
N ILE A 203 -8.21 -2.44 -14.57
CA ILE A 203 -6.92 -1.98 -14.04
C ILE A 203 -6.06 -3.19 -13.64
N ALA A 204 -6.61 -4.14 -12.87
CA ALA A 204 -5.89 -5.34 -12.46
C ALA A 204 -5.37 -6.15 -13.65
N LYS A 205 -6.19 -6.30 -14.70
CA LYS A 205 -5.77 -6.99 -15.95
C LYS A 205 -4.72 -6.22 -16.74
N LYS A 206 -4.78 -4.89 -16.76
CA LYS A 206 -3.73 -4.07 -17.37
C LYS A 206 -2.40 -4.28 -16.65
N ILE A 207 -2.41 -4.25 -15.31
CA ILE A 207 -1.22 -4.47 -14.47
C ILE A 207 -0.64 -5.87 -14.72
N GLU A 208 -1.47 -6.92 -14.72
CA GLU A 208 -1.04 -8.31 -14.98
C GLU A 208 -0.32 -8.44 -16.34
N ARG A 209 -0.88 -7.84 -17.41
CA ARG A 209 -0.26 -7.86 -18.74
C ARG A 209 1.09 -7.16 -18.77
N GLU A 210 1.24 -6.04 -18.09
CA GLU A 210 2.50 -5.28 -18.03
C GLU A 210 3.58 -6.00 -17.21
N LEU A 211 3.19 -6.79 -16.21
CA LEU A 211 4.08 -7.63 -15.43
C LEU A 211 4.45 -8.95 -16.13
N GLN A 212 3.83 -9.26 -17.28
CA GLN A 212 4.08 -10.48 -18.07
C GLN A 212 3.85 -11.80 -17.31
N TYR A 213 2.85 -11.83 -16.40
CA TYR A 213 2.43 -13.03 -15.67
C TYR A 213 1.31 -13.81 -16.38
#